data_e3c02db9aa156ffa2e115998bac786f2
#
_entry.id   e3c02db9aa156ffa2e115998bac786f2
#
_cell.length_a   1.000
_cell.length_b   1.000
_cell.length_c   1.000
_cell.angle_alpha   90.00
_cell.angle_beta   90.00
_cell.angle_gamma   90.00
#
_symmetry.space_group_name_H-M   'P 1'
#
loop_
_entity.id
_entity.type
_entity.pdbx_description
1 polymer ?
#
loop_
_entity_poly.entity_id
_entity_poly.type
_entity_poly.pdbx_seq_one_letter_code
_entity_poly.pdbx_strand_id
1 'polypeptide(L)'
;LWDVAQIPDFRNMMTDSHKVMLARIYINLATTGKLDKKWVASQLSHLERLDGDIDALMTRIAHIRTWTYITHKTSWTDEPEEWQHLARTIEDRLSDELHNRLTQRFVDKRAAHLSRRLKEATNLISSVKIDGTVIVEGEEVGTLKGFTFLPAISENDEKAMILAAARKALPDEIERRVKAVVNSAEGAFKLDQKA
;
A
#
# COMPACT_ATOMS: atom_id res chain seq x y z
N LEU A 1 -38.25 11.05 0.74
CA LEU A 1 -37.59 11.11 2.05
C LEU A 1 -36.92 9.77 2.44
N TRP A 2 -37.64 8.65 2.32
CA TRP A 2 -37.14 7.34 2.68
C TRP A 2 -35.84 6.97 1.93
N ASP A 3 -35.79 7.13 0.61
CA ASP A 3 -34.61 6.83 -0.20
C ASP A 3 -33.38 7.69 0.16
N VAL A 4 -33.63 8.95 0.54
CA VAL A 4 -32.56 9.85 1.00
C VAL A 4 -32.02 9.43 2.37
N ALA A 5 -32.90 8.98 3.26
CA ALA A 5 -32.49 8.51 4.59
C ALA A 5 -31.67 7.20 4.54
N GLN A 6 -31.76 6.46 3.44
CA GLN A 6 -30.98 5.22 3.23
C GLN A 6 -29.56 5.44 2.70
N ILE A 7 -29.18 6.69 2.37
CA ILE A 7 -27.81 6.99 1.90
C ILE A 7 -26.82 6.68 3.02
N PRO A 8 -25.88 5.75 2.79
CA PRO A 8 -24.94 5.33 3.84
C PRO A 8 -23.89 6.41 4.14
N ASP A 9 -23.57 6.56 5.42
CA ASP A 9 -22.38 7.31 5.84
C ASP A 9 -21.19 6.36 5.99
N PHE A 10 -20.40 6.18 4.93
CA PHE A 10 -19.20 5.35 4.97
C PHE A 10 -18.06 5.95 5.80
N ARG A 11 -18.14 7.23 6.15
CA ARG A 11 -17.14 7.87 7.02
C ARG A 11 -17.32 7.48 8.48
N ASN A 12 -18.52 6.99 8.84
CA ASN A 12 -18.92 6.66 10.22
C ASN A 12 -18.59 7.79 11.21
N MET A 13 -18.52 9.01 10.70
CA MET A 13 -18.34 10.20 11.50
C MET A 13 -19.76 10.68 11.82
N MET A 14 -20.28 10.43 12.99
CA MET A 14 -21.59 10.93 13.47
C MET A 14 -21.69 12.48 13.45
N THR A 15 -21.13 13.08 12.40
CA THR A 15 -21.00 14.52 12.24
C THR A 15 -22.23 15.08 11.53
N ASP A 16 -22.60 16.30 11.87
CA ASP A 16 -23.67 17.04 11.23
C ASP A 16 -23.49 17.23 9.71
N SER A 17 -22.28 17.05 9.19
CA SER A 17 -22.00 17.20 7.75
C SER A 17 -22.75 16.20 6.87
N HIS A 18 -22.95 14.94 7.30
CA HIS A 18 -23.76 13.98 6.57
C HIS A 18 -25.23 14.38 6.57
N LYS A 19 -25.77 14.81 7.70
CA LYS A 19 -27.14 15.30 7.84
C LYS A 19 -27.40 16.52 6.95
N VAL A 20 -26.45 17.46 6.90
CA VAL A 20 -26.53 18.64 6.02
C VAL A 20 -26.55 18.23 4.55
N MET A 21 -25.73 17.26 4.14
CA MET A 21 -25.74 16.71 2.79
C MET A 21 -27.09 16.06 2.47
N LEU A 22 -27.62 15.19 3.35
CA LEU A 22 -28.93 14.56 3.18
C LEU A 22 -30.05 15.58 3.06
N ALA A 23 -30.06 16.61 3.91
CA ALA A 23 -31.05 17.69 3.85
C ALA A 23 -31.00 18.42 2.51
N ARG A 24 -29.79 18.71 1.99
CA ARG A 24 -29.64 19.36 0.69
C ARG A 24 -30.10 18.49 -0.47
N ILE A 25 -29.77 17.18 -0.44
CA ILE A 25 -30.28 16.20 -1.42
C ILE A 25 -31.81 16.18 -1.40
N TYR A 26 -32.41 16.09 -0.22
CA TYR A 26 -33.86 16.08 -0.07
C TYR A 26 -34.52 17.33 -0.61
N ILE A 27 -33.99 18.52 -0.29
CA ILE A 27 -34.53 19.79 -0.79
C ILE A 27 -34.48 19.84 -2.33
N ASN A 28 -33.36 19.47 -2.95
CA ASN A 28 -33.22 19.45 -4.41
C ASN A 28 -34.26 18.49 -5.04
N LEU A 29 -34.36 17.27 -4.53
CA LEU A 29 -35.31 16.29 -5.05
C LEU A 29 -36.76 16.69 -4.82
N ALA A 30 -37.09 17.35 -3.71
CA ALA A 30 -38.42 17.81 -3.41
C ALA A 30 -38.84 19.03 -4.27
N THR A 31 -37.90 19.88 -4.66
CA THR A 31 -38.17 21.11 -5.42
C THR A 31 -38.11 20.92 -6.93
N THR A 32 -37.09 20.22 -7.41
CA THR A 32 -36.83 20.07 -8.87
C THR A 32 -36.94 18.64 -9.36
N GLY A 33 -37.10 17.66 -8.46
CA GLY A 33 -37.13 16.24 -8.80
C GLY A 33 -35.73 15.66 -9.09
N LYS A 34 -34.71 16.50 -9.20
CA LYS A 34 -33.31 16.10 -9.53
C LYS A 34 -32.29 16.89 -8.74
N LEU A 35 -31.07 16.33 -8.66
CA LEU A 35 -29.91 16.99 -8.06
C LEU A 35 -29.36 18.06 -9.02
N ASP A 36 -28.94 19.19 -8.47
CA ASP A 36 -28.26 20.24 -9.23
C ASP A 36 -26.91 19.72 -9.76
N LYS A 37 -26.76 19.70 -11.09
CA LYS A 37 -25.55 19.25 -11.79
C LYS A 37 -24.29 19.98 -11.33
N LYS A 38 -24.37 21.32 -11.12
CA LYS A 38 -23.22 22.12 -10.66
C LYS A 38 -22.81 21.76 -9.23
N TRP A 39 -23.79 21.48 -8.39
CA TRP A 39 -23.52 21.09 -7.02
C TRP A 39 -22.89 19.70 -6.96
N VAL A 40 -23.40 18.71 -7.70
CA VAL A 40 -22.80 17.36 -7.78
C VAL A 40 -21.37 17.45 -8.30
N ALA A 41 -21.12 18.19 -9.39
CA ALA A 41 -19.78 18.41 -9.92
C ALA A 41 -18.84 19.02 -8.89
N SER A 42 -19.28 20.03 -8.15
CA SER A 42 -18.50 20.66 -7.09
C SER A 42 -18.15 19.68 -5.96
N GLN A 43 -19.08 18.82 -5.57
CA GLN A 43 -18.80 17.82 -4.52
C GLN A 43 -17.78 16.78 -4.96
N LEU A 44 -17.89 16.28 -6.19
CA LEU A 44 -16.96 15.30 -6.75
C LEU A 44 -15.56 15.89 -6.96
N SER A 45 -15.47 17.13 -7.48
CA SER A 45 -14.19 17.81 -7.70
C SER A 45 -13.38 18.03 -6.41
N HIS A 46 -14.05 18.26 -5.28
CA HIS A 46 -13.39 18.37 -3.99
C HIS A 46 -12.77 17.03 -3.53
N LEU A 47 -13.31 15.91 -3.99
CA LEU A 47 -12.82 14.56 -3.63
C LEU A 47 -11.69 14.08 -4.55
N GLU A 48 -11.51 14.68 -5.72
CA GLU A 48 -10.50 14.28 -6.71
C GLU A 48 -9.05 14.54 -6.25
N ARG A 49 -8.85 15.27 -5.18
CA ARG A 49 -7.53 15.62 -4.65
C ARG A 49 -6.81 14.41 -4.08
N LEU A 50 -5.56 14.20 -4.51
CA LEU A 50 -4.69 13.10 -4.07
C LEU A 50 -3.69 13.51 -2.98
N ASP A 51 -3.68 14.81 -2.59
CA ASP A 51 -2.82 15.35 -1.53
C ASP A 51 -3.31 14.95 -0.12
N GLY A 52 -2.44 15.07 0.85
CA GLY A 52 -2.74 14.77 2.25
C GLY A 52 -2.10 13.48 2.74
N ASP A 53 -2.39 13.10 3.96
CA ASP A 53 -1.93 11.86 4.59
C ASP A 53 -2.87 10.67 4.29
N ILE A 54 -2.51 9.51 4.81
CA ILE A 54 -3.29 8.27 4.66
C ILE A 54 -4.72 8.44 5.20
N ASP A 55 -4.89 9.13 6.33
CA ASP A 55 -6.19 9.33 6.96
C ASP A 55 -7.09 10.26 6.12
N ALA A 56 -6.49 11.29 5.50
CA ALA A 56 -7.19 12.16 4.56
C ALA A 56 -7.66 11.41 3.30
N LEU A 57 -6.82 10.54 2.74
CA LEU A 57 -7.19 9.70 1.59
C LEU A 57 -8.30 8.72 1.97
N MET A 58 -8.21 8.04 3.11
CA MET A 58 -9.24 7.13 3.61
C MET A 58 -10.58 7.86 3.80
N THR A 59 -10.57 9.08 4.33
CA THR A 59 -11.76 9.90 4.50
C THR A 59 -12.40 10.26 3.16
N ARG A 60 -11.59 10.61 2.14
CA ARG A 60 -12.08 10.91 0.78
C ARG A 60 -12.64 9.66 0.11
N ILE A 61 -11.99 8.49 0.26
CA ILE A 61 -12.50 7.21 -0.26
C ILE A 61 -13.85 6.87 0.38
N ALA A 62 -13.99 7.03 1.68
CA ALA A 62 -15.29 6.82 2.33
C ALA A 62 -16.36 7.78 1.81
N HIS A 63 -16.00 9.04 1.52
CA HIS A 63 -16.93 10.04 1.00
C HIS A 63 -17.28 9.78 -0.46
N ILE A 64 -16.32 9.41 -1.33
CA ILE A 64 -16.64 9.09 -2.73
C ILE A 64 -17.56 7.88 -2.81
N ARG A 65 -17.46 6.88 -1.95
CA ARG A 65 -18.39 5.74 -1.89
C ARG A 65 -19.84 6.16 -1.63
N THR A 66 -20.04 7.17 -0.77
CA THR A 66 -21.38 7.77 -0.58
C THR A 66 -21.90 8.36 -1.89
N TRP A 67 -21.05 9.08 -2.65
CA TRP A 67 -21.40 9.63 -3.95
C TRP A 67 -21.60 8.56 -5.02
N THR A 68 -20.81 7.49 -5.04
CA THR A 68 -21.03 6.32 -5.90
C THR A 68 -22.43 5.74 -5.65
N TYR A 69 -22.85 5.60 -4.39
CA TYR A 69 -24.22 5.18 -4.07
C TYR A 69 -25.28 6.15 -4.60
N ILE A 70 -25.08 7.46 -4.43
CA ILE A 70 -26.01 8.49 -4.90
C ILE A 70 -26.14 8.47 -6.42
N THR A 71 -25.03 8.35 -7.17
CA THR A 71 -25.03 8.36 -8.63
C THR A 71 -25.69 7.12 -9.24
N HIS A 72 -25.81 6.01 -8.49
CA HIS A 72 -26.56 4.84 -8.91
C HIS A 72 -28.10 5.04 -8.83
N LYS A 73 -28.59 6.10 -8.19
CA LYS A 73 -30.00 6.48 -8.24
C LYS A 73 -30.29 7.24 -9.53
N THR A 74 -30.50 6.50 -10.63
CA THR A 74 -30.62 7.04 -12.00
C THR A 74 -31.70 8.09 -12.17
N SER A 75 -32.75 8.06 -11.34
CA SER A 75 -33.83 9.06 -11.35
C SER A 75 -33.45 10.42 -10.75
N TRP A 76 -32.31 10.49 -10.02
CA TRP A 76 -31.89 11.70 -9.30
C TRP A 76 -31.02 12.65 -10.10
N THR A 77 -30.46 12.19 -11.20
CA THR A 77 -29.52 12.97 -12.04
C THR A 77 -29.96 12.91 -13.52
N ASP A 78 -29.52 13.88 -14.31
CA ASP A 78 -29.83 13.91 -15.76
C ASP A 78 -28.94 12.99 -16.57
N GLU A 79 -27.68 12.77 -16.15
CA GLU A 79 -26.68 12.00 -16.87
C GLU A 79 -26.03 10.97 -15.92
N PRO A 80 -26.81 9.96 -15.47
CA PRO A 80 -26.36 9.06 -14.40
C PRO A 80 -25.09 8.28 -14.76
N GLU A 81 -24.90 7.88 -16.01
CA GLU A 81 -23.73 7.12 -16.46
C GLU A 81 -22.44 7.95 -16.39
N GLU A 82 -22.51 9.24 -16.74
CA GLU A 82 -21.35 10.14 -16.63
C GLU A 82 -20.92 10.30 -15.17
N TRP A 83 -21.88 10.51 -14.27
CA TRP A 83 -21.58 10.65 -12.84
C TRP A 83 -21.07 9.37 -12.21
N GLN A 84 -21.60 8.21 -12.61
CA GLN A 84 -21.11 6.91 -12.15
C GLN A 84 -19.68 6.68 -12.63
N HIS A 85 -19.39 6.98 -13.89
CA HIS A 85 -18.03 6.85 -14.43
C HIS A 85 -17.06 7.79 -13.71
N LEU A 86 -17.45 9.06 -13.51
CA LEU A 86 -16.60 10.02 -12.79
C LEU A 86 -16.35 9.59 -11.35
N ALA A 87 -17.38 9.15 -10.62
CA ALA A 87 -17.25 8.70 -9.23
C ALA A 87 -16.32 7.49 -9.12
N ARG A 88 -16.43 6.51 -10.02
CA ARG A 88 -15.53 5.35 -10.08
C ARG A 88 -14.08 5.77 -10.38
N THR A 89 -13.88 6.64 -11.37
CA THR A 89 -12.53 7.12 -11.72
C THR A 89 -11.86 7.80 -10.54
N ILE A 90 -12.60 8.61 -9.77
CA ILE A 90 -12.08 9.26 -8.56
C ILE A 90 -11.75 8.22 -7.48
N GLU A 91 -12.65 7.24 -7.26
CA GLU A 91 -12.44 6.17 -6.27
C GLU A 91 -11.20 5.34 -6.60
N ASP A 92 -11.02 4.95 -7.86
CA ASP A 92 -9.86 4.19 -8.33
C ASP A 92 -8.56 4.96 -8.11
N ARG A 93 -8.50 6.24 -8.51
CA ARG A 93 -7.32 7.10 -8.32
C ARG A 93 -6.98 7.30 -6.83
N LEU A 94 -7.97 7.50 -5.98
CA LEU A 94 -7.76 7.61 -4.53
C LEU A 94 -7.26 6.30 -3.92
N SER A 95 -7.80 5.16 -4.39
CA SER A 95 -7.41 3.83 -3.91
C SER A 95 -5.98 3.49 -4.33
N ASP A 96 -5.59 3.81 -5.56
CA ASP A 96 -4.22 3.62 -6.05
C ASP A 96 -3.23 4.47 -5.26
N GLU A 97 -3.55 5.75 -5.02
CA GLU A 97 -2.69 6.62 -4.20
C GLU A 97 -2.60 6.14 -2.75
N LEU A 98 -3.71 5.68 -2.16
CA LEU A 98 -3.69 5.10 -0.82
C LEU A 98 -2.79 3.85 -0.77
N HIS A 99 -2.89 2.98 -1.77
CA HIS A 99 -2.03 1.80 -1.88
C HIS A 99 -0.55 2.20 -1.94
N ASN A 100 -0.21 3.17 -2.78
CA ASN A 100 1.17 3.69 -2.91
C ASN A 100 1.68 4.23 -1.57
N ARG A 101 0.87 5.04 -0.87
CA ARG A 101 1.25 5.61 0.45
C ARG A 101 1.42 4.54 1.52
N LEU A 102 0.56 3.53 1.55
CA LEU A 102 0.67 2.41 2.48
C LEU A 102 1.91 1.59 2.20
N THR A 103 2.21 1.30 0.93
CA THR A 103 3.41 0.58 0.51
C THR A 103 4.67 1.35 0.92
N GLN A 104 4.73 2.64 0.62
CA GLN A 104 5.87 3.48 1.02
C GLN A 104 6.05 3.51 2.54
N ARG A 105 4.97 3.70 3.29
CA ARG A 105 5.03 3.68 4.77
C ARG A 105 5.50 2.35 5.33
N PHE A 106 5.15 1.24 4.66
CA PHE A 106 5.62 -0.09 5.06
C PHE A 106 7.13 -0.23 4.82
N VAL A 107 7.61 0.18 3.64
CA VAL A 107 9.03 0.17 3.27
C VAL A 107 9.83 1.05 4.24
N ASP A 108 9.38 2.29 4.51
CA ASP A 108 10.04 3.21 5.42
C ASP A 108 10.15 2.66 6.85
N LYS A 109 9.08 2.03 7.37
CA LYS A 109 9.11 1.39 8.69
C LYS A 109 10.09 0.24 8.76
N ARG A 110 10.13 -0.60 7.72
CA ARG A 110 11.05 -1.73 7.62
C ARG A 110 12.49 -1.25 7.58
N ALA A 111 12.78 -0.24 6.76
CA ALA A 111 14.10 0.37 6.65
C ALA A 111 14.54 0.99 7.98
N ALA A 112 13.65 1.74 8.64
CA ALA A 112 13.95 2.34 9.95
C ALA A 112 14.22 1.29 11.03
N HIS A 113 13.43 0.19 11.05
CA HIS A 113 13.65 -0.91 11.99
C HIS A 113 15.02 -1.56 11.79
N LEU A 114 15.37 -1.92 10.56
CA LEU A 114 16.65 -2.53 10.22
C LEU A 114 17.81 -1.59 10.51
N SER A 115 17.68 -0.30 10.20
CA SER A 115 18.70 0.73 10.49
C SER A 115 18.97 0.86 11.99
N ARG A 116 17.94 0.87 12.81
CA ARG A 116 18.06 0.94 14.26
C ARG A 116 18.81 -0.29 14.79
N ARG A 117 18.41 -1.50 14.36
CA ARG A 117 19.03 -2.75 14.78
C ARG A 117 20.51 -2.84 14.36
N LEU A 118 20.84 -2.35 13.16
CA LEU A 118 22.24 -2.28 12.69
C LEU A 118 23.12 -1.40 13.57
N LYS A 119 22.55 -0.31 14.13
CA LYS A 119 23.29 0.61 15.02
C LYS A 119 23.43 0.08 16.44
N GLU A 120 22.36 -0.55 16.97
CA GLU A 120 22.28 -0.96 18.37
C GLU A 120 22.89 -2.35 18.63
N ALA A 121 22.81 -3.29 17.69
CA ALA A 121 23.22 -4.67 17.89
C ALA A 121 24.70 -4.91 17.52
N THR A 122 25.45 -5.48 18.46
CA THR A 122 26.79 -5.99 18.20
C THR A 122 26.75 -7.24 17.31
N ASN A 123 25.76 -8.11 17.55
CA ASN A 123 25.45 -9.30 16.74
C ASN A 123 24.02 -9.22 16.25
N LEU A 124 23.80 -9.44 14.95
CA LEU A 124 22.49 -9.51 14.33
C LEU A 124 22.01 -10.96 14.30
N ILE A 125 20.74 -11.17 14.65
CA ILE A 125 20.13 -12.48 14.49
C ILE A 125 19.86 -12.69 12.99
N SER A 126 20.52 -13.70 12.42
CA SER A 126 20.37 -14.03 11.00
C SER A 126 20.09 -15.50 10.81
N SER A 127 19.36 -15.82 9.76
CA SER A 127 19.14 -17.19 9.30
C SER A 127 19.12 -17.23 7.77
N VAL A 128 19.59 -18.34 7.21
CA VAL A 128 19.51 -18.61 5.77
C VAL A 128 18.64 -19.85 5.57
N LYS A 129 17.54 -19.70 4.86
CA LYS A 129 16.65 -20.80 4.52
C LYS A 129 17.32 -21.75 3.52
N ILE A 130 16.72 -22.94 3.34
CA ILE A 130 17.20 -23.98 2.38
C ILE A 130 17.20 -23.45 0.94
N ASP A 131 16.26 -22.60 0.58
CA ASP A 131 16.14 -21.93 -0.74
C ASP A 131 17.17 -20.80 -0.95
N GLY A 132 17.97 -20.50 0.07
CA GLY A 132 18.95 -19.41 0.07
C GLY A 132 18.41 -18.07 0.55
N THR A 133 17.13 -17.95 0.90
CA THR A 133 16.56 -16.70 1.44
C THR A 133 17.27 -16.30 2.75
N VAL A 134 17.79 -15.08 2.79
CA VAL A 134 18.48 -14.52 3.95
C VAL A 134 17.52 -13.65 4.75
N ILE A 135 17.36 -13.99 6.03
CA ILE A 135 16.55 -13.22 6.99
C ILE A 135 17.50 -12.62 8.03
N VAL A 136 17.38 -11.32 8.28
CA VAL A 136 18.11 -10.60 9.32
C VAL A 136 17.11 -9.87 10.21
N GLU A 137 17.16 -10.11 11.53
CA GLU A 137 16.24 -9.54 12.52
C GLU A 137 14.74 -9.74 12.18
N GLY A 138 14.42 -10.88 11.53
CA GLY A 138 13.06 -11.22 11.10
C GLY A 138 12.67 -10.65 9.74
N GLU A 139 13.52 -9.83 9.11
CA GLU A 139 13.27 -9.21 7.80
C GLU A 139 14.02 -9.96 6.69
N GLU A 140 13.31 -10.24 5.58
CA GLU A 140 13.94 -10.81 4.40
C GLU A 140 14.75 -9.73 3.68
N VAL A 141 16.09 -9.93 3.62
CA VAL A 141 17.03 -8.95 3.07
C VAL A 141 17.54 -9.32 1.68
N GLY A 142 17.40 -10.57 1.27
CA GLY A 142 17.84 -11.02 -0.05
C GLY A 142 18.05 -12.53 -0.12
N THR A 143 18.80 -12.98 -1.12
CA THR A 143 19.09 -14.40 -1.38
C THR A 143 20.60 -14.64 -1.47
N LEU A 144 21.07 -15.69 -0.81
CA LEU A 144 22.45 -16.16 -0.89
C LEU A 144 22.54 -17.34 -1.86
N LYS A 145 23.06 -17.08 -3.08
CA LYS A 145 23.36 -18.12 -4.08
C LYS A 145 24.83 -18.50 -4.02
N GLY A 146 25.12 -19.72 -3.55
CA GLY A 146 26.50 -20.13 -3.27
C GLY A 146 27.12 -19.20 -2.22
N PHE A 147 28.07 -18.37 -2.64
CA PHE A 147 28.75 -17.36 -1.83
C PHE A 147 28.38 -15.91 -2.22
N THR A 148 27.47 -15.75 -3.19
CA THR A 148 27.05 -14.44 -3.68
C THR A 148 25.72 -14.03 -3.07
N PHE A 149 25.70 -12.87 -2.40
CA PHE A 149 24.49 -12.28 -1.85
C PHE A 149 23.84 -11.36 -2.87
N LEU A 150 22.54 -11.59 -3.13
CA LEU A 150 21.68 -10.80 -4.00
C LEU A 150 20.64 -10.09 -3.12
N PRO A 151 20.65 -8.75 -3.02
CA PRO A 151 19.69 -8.01 -2.20
C PRO A 151 18.27 -8.08 -2.78
N ALA A 152 17.25 -8.08 -1.92
CA ALA A 152 15.86 -8.18 -2.32
C ALA A 152 15.31 -6.91 -3.01
N ILE A 153 15.97 -5.74 -2.84
CA ILE A 153 15.49 -4.43 -3.28
C ILE A 153 16.57 -3.73 -4.11
N SER A 154 16.10 -2.96 -5.12
CA SER A 154 16.96 -2.30 -6.12
C SER A 154 17.21 -0.81 -5.86
N GLU A 155 16.49 -0.14 -4.95
CA GLU A 155 16.64 1.29 -4.68
C GLU A 155 17.89 1.59 -3.86
N ASN A 156 18.59 2.69 -4.21
CA ASN A 156 19.99 2.92 -3.81
C ASN A 156 20.21 3.03 -2.28
N ASP A 157 19.36 3.72 -1.54
CA ASP A 157 19.58 3.96 -0.11
C ASP A 157 19.28 2.72 0.74
N GLU A 158 18.21 2.02 0.43
CA GLU A 158 17.80 0.79 1.12
C GLU A 158 18.77 -0.37 0.78
N LYS A 159 19.24 -0.42 -0.47
CA LYS A 159 20.25 -1.40 -0.91
C LYS A 159 21.55 -1.29 -0.12
N ALA A 160 22.04 -0.07 0.14
CA ALA A 160 23.24 0.14 0.93
C ALA A 160 23.09 -0.40 2.36
N MET A 161 21.93 -0.18 2.97
CA MET A 161 21.61 -0.65 4.32
C MET A 161 21.47 -2.18 4.36
N ILE A 162 20.78 -2.78 3.39
CA ILE A 162 20.66 -4.25 3.26
C ILE A 162 22.02 -4.90 3.08
N LEU A 163 22.90 -4.33 2.25
CA LEU A 163 24.28 -4.83 2.07
C LEU A 163 25.09 -4.71 3.37
N ALA A 164 24.92 -3.64 4.13
CA ALA A 164 25.58 -3.48 5.44
C ALA A 164 25.08 -4.53 6.45
N ALA A 165 23.76 -4.79 6.47
CA ALA A 165 23.17 -5.84 7.30
C ALA A 165 23.70 -7.23 6.93
N ALA A 166 23.72 -7.55 5.64
CA ALA A 166 24.23 -8.83 5.14
C ALA A 166 25.72 -9.03 5.45
N ARG A 167 26.54 -8.00 5.25
CA ARG A 167 27.98 -8.05 5.59
C ARG A 167 28.22 -8.34 7.07
N LYS A 168 27.38 -7.84 7.95
CA LYS A 168 27.49 -8.06 9.40
C LYS A 168 26.91 -9.40 9.84
N ALA A 169 25.92 -9.92 9.14
CA ALA A 169 25.13 -11.08 9.54
C ALA A 169 25.58 -12.42 8.90
N LEU A 170 26.24 -12.38 7.73
CA LEU A 170 26.54 -13.58 6.93
C LEU A 170 27.95 -14.22 7.15
N PRO A 171 28.94 -13.64 7.86
CA PRO A 171 30.26 -14.22 7.94
C PRO A 171 30.25 -15.66 8.43
N ASP A 172 29.51 -15.97 9.49
CA ASP A 172 29.45 -17.31 10.10
C ASP A 172 28.85 -18.34 9.14
N GLU A 173 27.82 -17.96 8.41
CA GLU A 173 27.17 -18.82 7.41
C GLU A 173 28.09 -19.08 6.22
N ILE A 174 28.82 -18.08 5.75
CA ILE A 174 29.81 -18.22 4.68
C ILE A 174 30.96 -19.13 5.15
N GLU A 175 31.46 -18.94 6.36
CA GLU A 175 32.51 -19.82 6.93
C GLU A 175 32.02 -21.27 7.03
N ARG A 176 30.78 -21.48 7.46
CA ARG A 176 30.15 -22.81 7.51
C ARG A 176 30.12 -23.48 6.13
N ARG A 177 29.70 -22.72 5.09
CA ARG A 177 29.68 -23.19 3.69
C ARG A 177 31.08 -23.49 3.15
N VAL A 178 32.07 -22.64 3.44
CA VAL A 178 33.46 -22.87 3.06
C VAL A 178 33.98 -24.17 3.68
N LYS A 179 33.76 -24.37 4.99
CA LYS A 179 34.15 -25.61 5.68
C LYS A 179 33.46 -26.84 5.05
N ALA A 180 32.17 -26.73 4.69
CA ALA A 180 31.46 -27.83 4.05
C ALA A 180 32.05 -28.17 2.67
N VAL A 181 32.45 -27.17 1.88
CA VAL A 181 33.07 -27.36 0.56
C VAL A 181 34.48 -27.98 0.74
N VAL A 182 35.31 -27.45 1.64
CA VAL A 182 36.67 -27.95 1.86
C VAL A 182 36.69 -29.40 2.37
N ASN A 183 35.71 -29.78 3.18
CA ASN A 183 35.58 -31.12 3.72
C ASN A 183 34.82 -32.09 2.82
N SER A 184 34.36 -31.66 1.65
CA SER A 184 33.66 -32.52 0.71
C SER A 184 34.65 -33.42 -0.07
N ALA A 185 34.24 -34.66 -0.37
CA ALA A 185 35.04 -35.57 -1.19
C ALA A 185 35.16 -35.06 -2.63
N GLU A 186 36.27 -35.32 -3.31
CA GLU A 186 36.50 -34.85 -4.71
C GLU A 186 35.37 -35.23 -5.70
N GLY A 187 34.67 -36.34 -5.50
CA GLY A 187 33.53 -36.75 -6.31
C GLY A 187 32.22 -36.04 -6.03
N ALA A 188 32.14 -35.14 -5.02
CA ALA A 188 30.94 -34.42 -4.66
C ALA A 188 30.69 -33.20 -5.57
N PHE A 189 31.65 -32.80 -6.39
CA PHE A 189 31.57 -31.65 -7.28
C PHE A 189 31.22 -32.06 -8.71
N LYS A 190 30.20 -31.45 -9.28
CA LYS A 190 29.88 -31.56 -10.71
C LYS A 190 30.06 -30.17 -11.33
N LEU A 191 30.84 -30.08 -12.41
CA LEU A 191 30.89 -28.88 -13.23
C LEU A 191 29.55 -28.74 -13.97
N ASP A 192 28.86 -27.62 -13.71
CA ASP A 192 27.70 -27.26 -14.49
C ASP A 192 28.18 -26.74 -15.85
N GLN A 193 27.80 -27.41 -16.94
CA GLN A 193 28.19 -27.05 -18.32
C GLN A 193 27.41 -25.81 -18.84
N LYS A 194 26.63 -25.14 -18.02
CA LYS A 194 25.93 -23.92 -18.32
C LYS A 194 26.61 -22.73 -17.61
N ALA A 195 27.74 -22.32 -18.13
CA ALA A 195 28.34 -21.00 -17.89
C ALA A 195 28.34 -20.21 -19.17
#